data_17a8296cf1401e3176f42bf634a03315
#
_entry.id   17a8296cf1401e3176f42bf634a03315
#
_cell.length_a   1.000
_cell.length_b   1.000
_cell.length_c   1.000
_cell.angle_alpha   90.00
_cell.angle_beta   90.00
_cell.angle_gamma   90.00
#
_symmetry.space_group_name_H-M   'P 1'
#
loop_
_entity.id
_entity.type
_entity.pdbx_description
1 polymer ?
#
loop_
_entity_poly.entity_id
_entity_poly.type
_entity_poly.pdbx_seq_one_letter_code
_entity_poly.pdbx_strand_id
1 'polypeptide(L)'
;MGFFIAGSRFTVHGSRFQKILAGLFLAVLFSALYPIPSTLLYAQSGGQPGQFMSYGAGARGLGMGGAFFAVADDASASYWNPAALTMLQRKEFTAMQATLFADTSLSFFTYSHPTTNKGTWALSMTQLKSVGFEKISITANPAGDEIIDIKTLGNFDSTERALAFSWGRDVSEKLSFGVMVKNISRSLDSSIDGFNSVDVSMLHRFSKMYRVAMGAQNVVSMASGGTDDKLPLTLKFGQALSIFKGNLVFGFDIAKPQAADMNWRFGGEYWLMYWAALRFGVMGAPGIQEADFGAGIKYKSLGFDISQGVHALGTTTRFSVTMRMGQSNKAEHDRGVREMVRQALQYFKSGYFSKAIEKLKAAADTDPGNMEIKRMITRLSAAVEYVPDSTGGEEVPTLSRRGIIAYVDGKDLRNSVNILRHAFNKDPKNDRLLSLLNMVEKEGGVSELTRKPEGPELFTYIDQRTYDARQAIYDGKYDLAMKRAQDILELEPNNETALEIMGSSFYLMEQKDKARAMWEKVVEINPDNKIVQQFLKQVQ
;
A
#
# COMPACT_ATOMS: atom_id res chain seq x y z
N MET A 1 39.79 2.97 -20.19
CA MET A 1 38.82 2.25 -21.02
C MET A 1 38.73 0.84 -20.50
N GLY A 2 37.63 0.42 -19.92
CA GLY A 2 37.43 -0.92 -19.36
C GLY A 2 36.55 -0.86 -18.09
N PHE A 3 35.23 -0.81 -18.26
CA PHE A 3 34.26 -0.91 -17.17
C PHE A 3 34.17 -2.38 -16.72
N PHE A 4 34.49 -2.63 -15.45
CA PHE A 4 34.15 -3.89 -14.80
C PHE A 4 32.78 -3.74 -14.11
N ILE A 5 31.77 -4.45 -14.60
CA ILE A 5 30.48 -4.62 -13.97
C ILE A 5 30.57 -5.87 -13.09
N ALA A 6 30.54 -5.67 -11.78
CA ALA A 6 30.42 -6.75 -10.80
C ALA A 6 28.99 -7.32 -10.83
N GLY A 7 28.84 -8.53 -11.37
CA GLY A 7 27.60 -9.30 -11.37
C GLY A 7 27.32 -9.92 -10.00
N SER A 8 26.35 -9.43 -9.30
CA SER A 8 25.78 -10.11 -8.12
C SER A 8 24.97 -11.32 -8.59
N ARG A 9 25.46 -12.52 -8.27
CA ARG A 9 24.72 -13.78 -8.47
C ARG A 9 23.54 -13.84 -7.50
N PHE A 10 22.34 -13.59 -7.99
CA PHE A 10 21.12 -13.96 -7.31
C PHE A 10 20.90 -15.47 -7.44
N THR A 11 21.12 -16.21 -6.39
CA THR A 11 20.76 -17.64 -6.29
C THR A 11 19.25 -17.76 -6.12
N VAL A 12 18.55 -18.14 -7.20
CA VAL A 12 17.12 -18.35 -7.25
C VAL A 12 16.81 -19.72 -6.64
N HIS A 13 16.40 -19.76 -5.38
CA HIS A 13 15.84 -20.98 -4.74
C HIS A 13 14.31 -21.10 -4.93
N GLY A 14 13.74 -20.37 -5.91
CA GLY A 14 12.31 -20.39 -6.24
C GLY A 14 11.89 -21.27 -7.43
N SER A 15 12.83 -21.96 -8.10
CA SER A 15 12.60 -22.52 -9.43
C SER A 15 11.64 -23.73 -9.48
N ARG A 16 11.52 -24.52 -8.41
CA ARG A 16 10.61 -25.69 -8.38
C ARG A 16 9.16 -25.28 -8.16
N PHE A 17 8.90 -24.34 -7.27
CA PHE A 17 7.53 -23.87 -6.98
C PHE A 17 6.94 -23.07 -8.15
N GLN A 18 7.76 -22.23 -8.82
CA GLN A 18 7.35 -21.52 -10.03
C GLN A 18 7.05 -22.48 -11.22
N LYS A 19 7.81 -23.57 -11.36
CA LYS A 19 7.56 -24.60 -12.37
C LYS A 19 6.30 -25.41 -12.10
N ILE A 20 6.00 -25.70 -10.82
CA ILE A 20 4.76 -26.39 -10.40
C ILE A 20 3.55 -25.48 -10.64
N LEU A 21 3.64 -24.18 -10.31
CA LEU A 21 2.57 -23.20 -10.57
C LEU A 21 2.35 -22.97 -12.07
N ALA A 22 3.40 -22.86 -12.87
CA ALA A 22 3.30 -22.77 -14.32
C ALA A 22 2.73 -24.06 -14.93
N GLY A 23 3.09 -25.23 -14.41
CA GLY A 23 2.55 -26.52 -14.81
C GLY A 23 1.06 -26.69 -14.49
N LEU A 24 0.63 -26.28 -13.29
CA LEU A 24 -0.78 -26.23 -12.90
C LEU A 24 -1.58 -25.25 -13.77
N PHE A 25 -1.03 -24.09 -14.06
CA PHE A 25 -1.64 -23.08 -14.92
C PHE A 25 -1.78 -23.57 -16.38
N LEU A 26 -0.74 -24.22 -16.91
CA LEU A 26 -0.78 -24.88 -18.22
C LEU A 26 -1.78 -26.05 -18.26
N ALA A 27 -1.86 -26.85 -17.20
CA ALA A 27 -2.81 -27.97 -17.13
C ALA A 27 -4.26 -27.47 -17.11
N VAL A 28 -4.55 -26.36 -16.41
CA VAL A 28 -5.86 -25.69 -16.42
C VAL A 28 -6.15 -25.07 -17.79
N LEU A 29 -5.15 -24.48 -18.45
CA LEU A 29 -5.27 -23.95 -19.82
C LEU A 29 -5.55 -25.08 -20.83
N PHE A 30 -4.85 -26.22 -20.71
CA PHE A 30 -5.08 -27.38 -21.59
C PHE A 30 -6.44 -28.04 -21.36
N SER A 31 -6.93 -28.12 -20.11
CA SER A 31 -8.28 -28.64 -19.84
C SER A 31 -9.41 -27.72 -20.35
N ALA A 32 -9.15 -26.39 -20.43
CA ALA A 32 -10.09 -25.43 -20.99
C ALA A 32 -10.15 -25.43 -22.52
N LEU A 33 -9.11 -25.96 -23.18
CA LEU A 33 -9.02 -26.07 -24.66
C LEU A 33 -9.61 -27.39 -25.25
N TYR A 34 -9.91 -28.37 -24.41
CA TYR A 34 -10.59 -29.58 -24.86
C TYR A 34 -12.08 -29.29 -24.99
N PRO A 35 -12.68 -29.41 -26.21
CA PRO A 35 -14.12 -29.33 -26.38
C PRO A 35 -14.75 -30.53 -25.66
N ILE A 36 -15.41 -30.26 -24.53
CA ILE A 36 -16.27 -31.28 -23.90
C ILE A 36 -17.39 -31.56 -24.89
N PRO A 37 -17.61 -32.86 -25.30
CA PRO A 37 -18.67 -33.17 -26.22
C PRO A 37 -20.01 -32.73 -25.62
N SER A 38 -20.68 -31.81 -26.28
CA SER A 38 -21.97 -31.23 -25.91
C SER A 38 -23.12 -32.21 -26.17
N THR A 39 -23.23 -33.22 -25.34
CA THR A 39 -24.37 -34.16 -25.42
C THR A 39 -25.17 -34.16 -24.14
N LEU A 40 -25.73 -33.04 -23.75
CA LEU A 40 -26.96 -32.93 -22.94
C LEU A 40 -27.32 -31.44 -22.87
N LEU A 41 -28.25 -31.01 -23.71
CA LEU A 41 -28.96 -29.75 -23.54
C LEU A 41 -29.82 -29.83 -22.26
N TYR A 42 -29.25 -29.48 -21.12
CA TYR A 42 -30.09 -29.11 -19.97
C TYR A 42 -30.49 -27.65 -20.16
N ALA A 43 -31.79 -27.40 -20.20
CA ALA A 43 -32.32 -26.06 -20.14
C ALA A 43 -31.76 -25.39 -18.88
N GLN A 44 -30.95 -24.37 -19.06
CA GLN A 44 -30.52 -23.52 -17.94
C GLN A 44 -31.79 -22.95 -17.34
N SER A 45 -31.96 -23.08 -16.02
CA SER A 45 -33.11 -22.57 -15.28
C SER A 45 -33.24 -21.05 -15.42
N GLY A 46 -33.86 -20.61 -16.53
CA GLY A 46 -34.25 -19.22 -16.76
C GLY A 46 -35.29 -18.80 -15.71
N GLY A 47 -35.23 -17.55 -15.29
CA GLY A 47 -36.22 -16.97 -14.39
C GLY A 47 -35.97 -17.13 -12.90
N GLN A 48 -34.82 -17.67 -12.47
CA GLN A 48 -34.49 -17.69 -11.04
C GLN A 48 -34.28 -16.30 -10.48
N PRO A 49 -34.76 -16.01 -9.25
CA PRO A 49 -34.55 -14.72 -8.61
C PRO A 49 -33.07 -14.33 -8.52
N GLY A 50 -32.77 -13.08 -8.82
CA GLY A 50 -31.41 -12.55 -8.71
C GLY A 50 -30.41 -13.02 -9.79
N GLN A 51 -30.86 -13.77 -10.81
CA GLN A 51 -29.98 -14.25 -11.89
C GLN A 51 -29.31 -13.09 -12.63
N PHE A 52 -29.91 -11.92 -12.72
CA PHE A 52 -29.30 -10.74 -13.34
C PHE A 52 -27.96 -10.35 -12.68
N MET A 53 -27.74 -10.72 -11.42
CA MET A 53 -26.45 -10.54 -10.74
C MET A 53 -25.34 -11.45 -11.30
N SER A 54 -25.61 -12.33 -12.26
CA SER A 54 -24.58 -13.13 -12.93
C SER A 54 -23.96 -12.42 -14.14
N TYR A 55 -24.62 -11.38 -14.69
CA TYR A 55 -24.11 -10.64 -15.86
C TYR A 55 -22.81 -9.87 -15.61
N GLY A 56 -22.50 -9.58 -14.34
CA GLY A 56 -21.28 -8.88 -13.98
C GLY A 56 -21.44 -7.35 -13.90
N ALA A 57 -20.38 -6.66 -13.49
CA ALA A 57 -20.36 -5.21 -13.30
C ALA A 57 -18.98 -4.62 -13.63
N GLY A 58 -19.01 -3.43 -14.26
CA GLY A 58 -17.79 -2.73 -14.69
C GLY A 58 -17.27 -3.23 -16.03
N ALA A 59 -17.18 -2.35 -17.03
CA ALA A 59 -16.70 -2.70 -18.37
C ALA A 59 -15.27 -3.28 -18.35
N ARG A 60 -14.45 -2.91 -17.36
CA ARG A 60 -13.10 -3.48 -17.16
C ARG A 60 -13.16 -4.98 -16.86
N GLY A 61 -13.97 -5.38 -15.86
CA GLY A 61 -14.10 -6.79 -15.47
C GLY A 61 -14.78 -7.61 -16.55
N LEU A 62 -15.80 -7.03 -17.20
CA LEU A 62 -16.51 -7.68 -18.31
C LEU A 62 -15.64 -7.83 -19.55
N GLY A 63 -14.76 -6.87 -19.86
CA GLY A 63 -13.76 -7.02 -20.93
C GLY A 63 -12.73 -8.13 -20.68
N MET A 64 -12.67 -8.65 -19.47
CA MET A 64 -11.89 -9.84 -19.09
C MET A 64 -12.78 -11.11 -19.00
N GLY A 65 -13.93 -11.14 -19.65
CA GLY A 65 -14.87 -12.28 -19.59
C GLY A 65 -15.47 -12.49 -18.21
N GLY A 66 -15.41 -11.49 -17.33
CA GLY A 66 -15.82 -11.60 -15.93
C GLY A 66 -14.87 -12.44 -15.05
N ALA A 67 -13.67 -12.79 -15.51
CA ALA A 67 -12.62 -13.43 -14.71
C ALA A 67 -11.97 -12.41 -13.77
N PHE A 68 -12.74 -11.91 -12.82
CA PHE A 68 -12.39 -10.72 -12.03
C PHE A 68 -12.48 -10.91 -10.51
N PHE A 69 -12.87 -12.09 -10.04
CA PHE A 69 -13.09 -12.37 -8.62
C PHE A 69 -11.81 -12.22 -7.76
N ALA A 70 -10.65 -12.67 -8.27
CA ALA A 70 -9.35 -12.49 -7.62
C ALA A 70 -8.55 -11.30 -8.19
N VAL A 71 -8.98 -10.73 -9.32
CA VAL A 71 -8.31 -9.62 -10.01
C VAL A 71 -8.76 -8.27 -9.46
N ALA A 72 -10.03 -8.13 -9.07
CA ALA A 72 -10.67 -6.87 -8.69
C ALA A 72 -9.79 -6.03 -7.75
N ASP A 73 -9.43 -4.82 -8.19
CA ASP A 73 -8.61 -3.85 -7.47
C ASP A 73 -9.11 -2.41 -7.69
N ASP A 74 -10.38 -2.27 -8.09
CA ASP A 74 -11.12 -1.03 -8.26
C ASP A 74 -12.48 -1.08 -7.56
N ALA A 75 -13.27 0.00 -7.61
CA ALA A 75 -14.55 0.10 -6.90
C ALA A 75 -15.55 -1.00 -7.26
N SER A 76 -15.44 -1.64 -8.44
CA SER A 76 -16.31 -2.76 -8.82
C SER A 76 -16.05 -4.04 -8.00
N ALA A 77 -14.98 -4.06 -7.19
CA ALA A 77 -14.76 -5.11 -6.19
C ALA A 77 -15.95 -5.24 -5.22
N SER A 78 -16.69 -4.15 -4.97
CA SER A 78 -17.95 -4.17 -4.21
C SER A 78 -18.98 -5.19 -4.73
N TYR A 79 -18.95 -5.46 -6.02
CA TYR A 79 -19.81 -6.44 -6.69
C TYR A 79 -19.14 -7.81 -6.82
N TRP A 80 -17.87 -7.82 -7.26
CA TRP A 80 -17.18 -9.07 -7.59
C TRP A 80 -16.75 -9.84 -6.35
N ASN A 81 -16.04 -9.15 -5.45
CA ASN A 81 -15.42 -9.73 -4.26
C ASN A 81 -15.24 -8.69 -3.16
N PRO A 82 -16.09 -8.64 -2.15
CA PRO A 82 -15.96 -7.67 -1.06
C PRO A 82 -14.59 -7.69 -0.34
N ALA A 83 -13.93 -8.86 -0.24
CA ALA A 83 -12.59 -8.94 0.35
C ALA A 83 -11.54 -8.17 -0.48
N ALA A 84 -11.75 -8.06 -1.80
CA ALA A 84 -10.86 -7.34 -2.70
C ALA A 84 -10.98 -5.80 -2.60
N LEU A 85 -12.00 -5.28 -1.91
CA LEU A 85 -12.10 -3.85 -1.56
C LEU A 85 -10.86 -3.35 -0.80
N THR A 86 -10.16 -4.23 -0.09
CA THR A 86 -8.90 -3.89 0.61
C THR A 86 -7.75 -3.52 -0.35
N MET A 87 -7.89 -3.84 -1.64
CA MET A 87 -6.90 -3.45 -2.67
C MET A 87 -7.02 -1.98 -3.07
N LEU A 88 -8.14 -1.33 -2.76
CA LEU A 88 -8.36 0.07 -3.09
C LEU A 88 -7.49 0.99 -2.26
N GLN A 89 -6.83 1.93 -2.92
CA GLN A 89 -5.94 2.90 -2.29
C GLN A 89 -6.59 4.27 -2.09
N ARG A 90 -7.67 4.57 -2.82
CA ARG A 90 -8.37 5.87 -2.82
C ARG A 90 -9.87 5.65 -2.81
N LYS A 91 -10.61 6.69 -2.46
CA LYS A 91 -12.05 6.72 -2.67
C LYS A 91 -12.31 6.66 -4.17
N GLU A 92 -13.19 5.76 -4.58
CA GLU A 92 -13.52 5.56 -5.99
C GLU A 92 -15.03 5.53 -6.19
N PHE A 93 -15.47 6.17 -7.26
CA PHE A 93 -16.81 6.06 -7.80
C PHE A 93 -16.72 5.45 -9.18
N THR A 94 -17.55 4.45 -9.46
CA THR A 94 -17.64 3.83 -10.79
C THR A 94 -19.10 3.78 -11.22
N ALA A 95 -19.35 4.19 -12.46
CA ALA A 95 -20.63 4.05 -13.14
C ALA A 95 -20.43 3.22 -14.42
N MET A 96 -21.33 2.30 -14.71
CA MET A 96 -21.38 1.51 -15.93
C MET A 96 -22.78 1.53 -16.52
N GLN A 97 -22.84 1.60 -17.85
CA GLN A 97 -24.02 1.33 -18.66
C GLN A 97 -23.69 0.24 -19.68
N ALA A 98 -24.54 -0.76 -19.79
CA ALA A 98 -24.44 -1.81 -20.78
C ALA A 98 -25.75 -1.93 -21.56
N THR A 99 -25.63 -2.13 -22.87
CA THR A 99 -26.72 -2.53 -23.75
C THR A 99 -26.56 -4.03 -24.00
N LEU A 100 -27.59 -4.77 -23.64
CA LEU A 100 -27.68 -6.21 -23.81
C LEU A 100 -28.59 -6.54 -24.99
N PHE A 101 -29.15 -7.76 -25.00
CA PHE A 101 -30.06 -8.23 -26.05
C PHE A 101 -31.50 -7.78 -25.74
N ALA A 102 -32.37 -7.80 -26.77
CA ALA A 102 -33.82 -7.63 -26.66
C ALA A 102 -34.20 -6.41 -25.80
N ASP A 103 -33.71 -5.24 -26.17
CA ASP A 103 -33.99 -3.96 -25.50
C ASP A 103 -33.75 -3.95 -23.97
N THR A 104 -32.81 -4.80 -23.56
CA THR A 104 -32.40 -4.91 -22.15
C THR A 104 -31.15 -4.08 -21.89
N SER A 105 -31.15 -3.34 -20.81
CA SER A 105 -30.04 -2.53 -20.34
C SER A 105 -29.63 -2.90 -18.91
N LEU A 106 -28.32 -2.87 -18.64
CA LEU A 106 -27.75 -3.07 -17.32
C LEU A 106 -26.98 -1.84 -16.88
N SER A 107 -27.36 -1.28 -15.76
CA SER A 107 -26.68 -0.15 -15.13
C SER A 107 -26.03 -0.59 -13.82
N PHE A 108 -24.84 -0.10 -13.54
CA PHE A 108 -24.13 -0.33 -12.28
C PHE A 108 -23.51 0.95 -11.77
N PHE A 109 -23.70 1.22 -10.48
CA PHE A 109 -23.09 2.36 -9.79
C PHE A 109 -22.49 1.86 -8.47
N THR A 110 -21.32 2.36 -8.14
CA THR A 110 -20.70 2.05 -6.85
C THR A 110 -19.84 3.20 -6.35
N TYR A 111 -19.85 3.40 -5.05
CA TYR A 111 -18.92 4.26 -4.33
C TYR A 111 -18.19 3.42 -3.28
N SER A 112 -16.88 3.45 -3.31
CA SER A 112 -16.01 2.74 -2.37
C SER A 112 -15.15 3.72 -1.57
N HIS A 113 -15.10 3.50 -0.26
CA HIS A 113 -14.40 4.37 0.68
C HIS A 113 -13.41 3.56 1.53
N PRO A 114 -12.14 3.48 1.12
CA PRO A 114 -11.11 2.88 1.93
C PRO A 114 -10.81 3.76 3.14
N THR A 115 -10.66 3.14 4.31
CA THR A 115 -10.24 3.79 5.55
C THR A 115 -8.91 3.22 6.02
N THR A 116 -8.17 3.95 6.83
CA THR A 116 -6.85 3.54 7.28
C THR A 116 -6.88 2.28 8.15
N ASN A 117 -7.82 2.18 9.12
CA ASN A 117 -7.81 1.12 10.14
C ASN A 117 -9.12 0.31 10.22
N LYS A 118 -10.21 0.77 9.58
CA LYS A 118 -11.54 0.15 9.70
C LYS A 118 -11.92 -0.70 8.48
N GLY A 119 -11.00 -0.91 7.54
CA GLY A 119 -11.26 -1.57 6.27
C GLY A 119 -11.86 -0.61 5.23
N THR A 120 -12.35 -1.16 4.13
CA THR A 120 -12.97 -0.44 3.03
C THR A 120 -14.45 -0.80 2.99
N TRP A 121 -15.33 0.19 2.96
CA TRP A 121 -16.75 -0.02 2.73
C TRP A 121 -17.17 0.51 1.36
N ALA A 122 -18.23 -0.03 0.82
CA ALA A 122 -18.79 0.38 -0.45
C ALA A 122 -20.31 0.29 -0.46
N LEU A 123 -20.93 1.19 -1.20
CA LEU A 123 -22.34 1.14 -1.57
C LEU A 123 -22.45 0.94 -3.06
N SER A 124 -23.28 -0.01 -3.49
CA SER A 124 -23.48 -0.29 -4.92
C SER A 124 -24.93 -0.51 -5.26
N MET A 125 -25.27 -0.18 -6.51
CA MET A 125 -26.57 -0.43 -7.12
C MET A 125 -26.35 -1.09 -8.47
N THR A 126 -27.01 -2.21 -8.72
CA THR A 126 -27.07 -2.88 -10.02
C THR A 126 -28.52 -2.92 -10.46
N GLN A 127 -28.82 -2.51 -11.69
CA GLN A 127 -30.18 -2.52 -12.21
C GLN A 127 -30.19 -3.10 -13.63
N LEU A 128 -31.00 -4.12 -13.81
CA LEU A 128 -31.37 -4.65 -15.13
C LEU A 128 -32.76 -4.13 -15.47
N LYS A 129 -32.92 -3.56 -16.66
CA LYS A 129 -34.20 -3.10 -17.17
C LYS A 129 -34.43 -3.64 -18.57
N SER A 130 -35.53 -4.36 -18.75
CA SER A 130 -36.03 -4.85 -20.04
C SER A 130 -37.35 -4.15 -20.32
N VAL A 131 -37.49 -3.62 -21.52
CA VAL A 131 -38.66 -2.81 -21.91
C VAL A 131 -39.40 -3.44 -23.10
N GLY A 132 -40.62 -3.03 -23.30
CA GLY A 132 -41.38 -3.36 -24.53
C GLY A 132 -42.13 -4.71 -24.47
N PHE A 133 -42.39 -5.25 -23.29
CA PHE A 133 -43.25 -6.44 -23.19
C PHE A 133 -44.69 -6.06 -23.42
N GLU A 134 -45.36 -6.76 -24.35
CA GLU A 134 -46.78 -6.57 -24.62
C GLU A 134 -47.65 -7.36 -23.62
N LYS A 135 -48.59 -6.69 -23.00
CA LYS A 135 -49.59 -7.30 -22.15
C LYS A 135 -50.77 -7.69 -23.04
N ILE A 136 -51.00 -8.99 -23.16
CA ILE A 136 -52.10 -9.53 -23.97
C ILE A 136 -53.15 -10.18 -23.09
N SER A 137 -54.40 -10.07 -23.48
CA SER A 137 -55.51 -10.83 -22.93
C SER A 137 -55.93 -11.87 -23.97
N ILE A 138 -55.96 -13.11 -23.56
CA ILE A 138 -56.37 -14.23 -24.41
C ILE A 138 -57.73 -14.69 -23.94
N THR A 139 -58.69 -14.73 -24.83
CA THR A 139 -60.00 -15.29 -24.60
C THR A 139 -60.08 -16.62 -25.35
N ALA A 140 -60.28 -17.72 -24.61
CA ALA A 140 -60.47 -19.04 -25.17
C ALA A 140 -61.97 -19.37 -25.25
N ASN A 141 -62.29 -20.36 -26.06
CA ASN A 141 -63.63 -20.92 -26.10
C ASN A 141 -63.98 -21.61 -24.74
N PRO A 142 -65.24 -21.92 -24.47
CA PRO A 142 -65.65 -22.55 -23.20
C PRO A 142 -64.96 -23.89 -22.90
N ALA A 143 -64.49 -24.58 -23.93
CA ALA A 143 -63.76 -25.85 -23.81
C ALA A 143 -62.27 -25.61 -23.48
N GLY A 144 -61.72 -24.40 -23.69
CA GLY A 144 -60.33 -24.06 -23.40
C GLY A 144 -59.32 -24.55 -24.45
N ASP A 145 -59.78 -25.11 -25.55
CA ASP A 145 -58.93 -25.74 -26.59
C ASP A 145 -58.72 -24.85 -27.84
N GLU A 146 -59.48 -23.75 -27.99
CA GLU A 146 -59.34 -22.82 -29.11
C GLU A 146 -59.28 -21.34 -28.60
N ILE A 147 -58.32 -20.58 -29.12
CA ILE A 147 -58.20 -19.14 -28.83
C ILE A 147 -59.17 -18.40 -29.74
N ILE A 148 -60.17 -17.70 -29.16
CA ILE A 148 -61.18 -16.94 -29.86
C ILE A 148 -60.71 -15.49 -30.14
N ASP A 149 -60.00 -14.89 -29.20
CA ASP A 149 -59.61 -13.47 -29.31
C ASP A 149 -58.32 -13.21 -28.53
N ILE A 150 -57.46 -12.35 -29.13
CA ILE A 150 -56.23 -11.85 -28.52
C ILE A 150 -56.28 -10.32 -28.54
N LYS A 151 -56.32 -9.69 -27.37
CA LYS A 151 -56.30 -8.23 -27.23
C LYS A 151 -55.02 -7.74 -26.58
N THR A 152 -54.34 -6.78 -27.19
CA THR A 152 -53.24 -6.08 -26.56
C THR A 152 -53.81 -5.07 -25.54
N LEU A 153 -53.46 -5.21 -24.27
CA LEU A 153 -53.90 -4.37 -23.17
C LEU A 153 -52.95 -3.22 -22.89
N GLY A 154 -51.76 -3.23 -23.51
CA GLY A 154 -50.73 -2.21 -23.32
C GLY A 154 -49.35 -2.85 -23.21
N ASN A 155 -48.35 -2.03 -22.84
CA ASN A 155 -46.99 -2.51 -22.63
C ASN A 155 -46.58 -2.41 -21.15
N PHE A 156 -45.67 -3.26 -20.71
CA PHE A 156 -45.06 -3.20 -19.39
C PHE A 156 -43.55 -3.41 -19.46
N ASP A 157 -42.85 -2.98 -18.44
CA ASP A 157 -41.40 -3.16 -18.28
C ASP A 157 -41.11 -4.16 -17.15
N SER A 158 -39.99 -4.85 -17.28
CA SER A 158 -39.39 -5.63 -16.19
C SER A 158 -38.17 -4.89 -15.64
N THR A 159 -38.12 -4.72 -14.33
CA THR A 159 -36.97 -4.09 -13.66
C THR A 159 -36.52 -4.95 -12.48
N GLU A 160 -35.26 -5.34 -12.51
CA GLU A 160 -34.61 -6.00 -11.39
C GLU A 160 -33.51 -5.07 -10.84
N ARG A 161 -33.47 -4.85 -9.53
CA ARG A 161 -32.54 -3.96 -8.88
C ARG A 161 -31.93 -4.63 -7.64
N ALA A 162 -30.62 -4.50 -7.48
CA ALA A 162 -29.90 -4.87 -6.27
C ALA A 162 -29.25 -3.62 -5.65
N LEU A 163 -29.53 -3.36 -4.39
CA LEU A 163 -28.82 -2.41 -3.55
C LEU A 163 -27.93 -3.19 -2.61
N ALA A 164 -26.65 -2.89 -2.54
CA ALA A 164 -25.71 -3.63 -1.71
C ALA A 164 -24.79 -2.71 -0.91
N PHE A 165 -24.54 -3.14 0.34
CA PHE A 165 -23.48 -2.63 1.20
C PHE A 165 -22.41 -3.71 1.31
N SER A 166 -21.17 -3.36 0.96
CA SER A 166 -20.02 -4.24 1.00
C SER A 166 -18.96 -3.70 1.96
N TRP A 167 -18.31 -4.58 2.69
CA TRP A 167 -17.22 -4.25 3.59
C TRP A 167 -16.11 -5.28 3.47
N GLY A 168 -14.86 -4.79 3.34
CA GLY A 168 -13.66 -5.63 3.27
C GLY A 168 -12.58 -5.15 4.22
N ARG A 169 -11.90 -6.07 4.90
CA ARG A 169 -10.83 -5.77 5.84
C ARG A 169 -9.69 -6.75 5.73
N ASP A 170 -8.45 -6.24 5.87
CA ASP A 170 -7.28 -7.07 6.04
C ASP A 170 -7.25 -7.67 7.45
N VAL A 171 -7.17 -9.01 7.52
CA VAL A 171 -6.98 -9.78 8.76
C VAL A 171 -5.48 -9.95 9.01
N SER A 172 -4.69 -10.03 7.94
CA SER A 172 -3.23 -10.01 7.96
C SER A 172 -2.70 -9.34 6.69
N GLU A 173 -1.40 -9.11 6.58
CA GLU A 173 -0.77 -8.55 5.38
C GLU A 173 -1.11 -9.33 4.08
N LYS A 174 -1.39 -10.63 4.21
CA LYS A 174 -1.66 -11.52 3.08
C LYS A 174 -3.11 -11.94 2.94
N LEU A 175 -3.93 -11.76 3.97
CA LEU A 175 -5.30 -12.28 4.01
C LEU A 175 -6.30 -11.17 4.27
N SER A 176 -7.28 -11.06 3.39
CA SER A 176 -8.43 -10.17 3.53
C SER A 176 -9.72 -10.98 3.61
N PHE A 177 -10.68 -10.46 4.34
CA PHE A 177 -12.03 -10.96 4.46
C PHE A 177 -13.03 -9.89 4.04
N GLY A 178 -14.18 -10.31 3.45
CA GLY A 178 -15.22 -9.39 3.01
C GLY A 178 -16.61 -9.96 3.18
N VAL A 179 -17.55 -9.05 3.43
CA VAL A 179 -18.97 -9.34 3.56
C VAL A 179 -19.76 -8.36 2.70
N MET A 180 -20.82 -8.82 2.06
CA MET A 180 -21.79 -7.99 1.35
C MET A 180 -23.19 -8.36 1.82
N VAL A 181 -23.97 -7.34 2.16
CA VAL A 181 -25.41 -7.45 2.41
C VAL A 181 -26.13 -6.78 1.26
N LYS A 182 -27.07 -7.47 0.65
CA LYS A 182 -27.79 -6.96 -0.52
C LYS A 182 -29.29 -7.16 -0.39
N ASN A 183 -30.02 -6.16 -0.85
CA ASN A 183 -31.46 -6.20 -1.06
C ASN A 183 -31.71 -6.21 -2.56
N ILE A 184 -32.43 -7.20 -3.04
CA ILE A 184 -32.82 -7.39 -4.44
C ILE A 184 -34.31 -7.17 -4.53
N SER A 185 -34.76 -6.34 -5.47
CA SER A 185 -36.17 -6.16 -5.83
C SER A 185 -36.37 -6.49 -7.31
N ARG A 186 -37.40 -7.24 -7.61
CA ARG A 186 -37.87 -7.55 -8.96
C ARG A 186 -39.28 -7.01 -9.14
N SER A 187 -39.46 -6.17 -10.14
CA SER A 187 -40.76 -5.61 -10.51
C SER A 187 -41.09 -6.09 -11.91
N LEU A 188 -42.24 -6.75 -12.04
CA LEU A 188 -42.78 -7.24 -13.29
C LEU A 188 -44.26 -6.84 -13.37
N ASP A 189 -44.59 -5.90 -14.26
CA ASP A 189 -45.93 -5.28 -14.34
C ASP A 189 -46.37 -4.75 -12.95
N SER A 190 -47.38 -5.34 -12.34
CA SER A 190 -47.91 -4.96 -11.04
C SER A 190 -47.35 -5.78 -9.85
N SER A 191 -46.53 -6.79 -10.14
CA SER A 191 -45.92 -7.65 -9.09
C SER A 191 -44.56 -7.12 -8.67
N ILE A 192 -44.30 -7.16 -7.36
CA ILE A 192 -43.01 -6.78 -6.77
C ILE A 192 -42.59 -7.89 -5.79
N ASP A 193 -41.47 -8.53 -6.09
CA ASP A 193 -40.80 -9.48 -5.21
C ASP A 193 -39.53 -8.88 -4.62
N GLY A 194 -39.20 -9.25 -3.40
CA GLY A 194 -38.00 -8.78 -2.71
C GLY A 194 -37.20 -9.92 -2.10
N PHE A 195 -35.89 -9.76 -2.04
CA PHE A 195 -34.96 -10.72 -1.43
C PHE A 195 -33.86 -10.00 -0.67
N ASN A 196 -33.55 -10.46 0.53
CA ASN A 196 -32.38 -10.02 1.28
C ASN A 196 -31.36 -11.15 1.31
N SER A 197 -30.09 -10.82 1.10
CA SER A 197 -29.06 -11.84 1.03
C SER A 197 -27.72 -11.35 1.58
N VAL A 198 -26.89 -12.32 2.01
CA VAL A 198 -25.55 -12.07 2.53
C VAL A 198 -24.56 -12.92 1.72
N ASP A 199 -23.47 -12.28 1.30
CA ASP A 199 -22.33 -12.92 0.65
C ASP A 199 -21.10 -12.78 1.55
N VAL A 200 -20.21 -13.78 1.51
CA VAL A 200 -18.93 -13.76 2.20
C VAL A 200 -17.80 -14.10 1.23
N SER A 201 -16.65 -13.51 1.43
CA SER A 201 -15.49 -13.76 0.58
C SER A 201 -14.18 -13.61 1.32
N MET A 202 -13.15 -14.20 0.75
CA MET A 202 -11.77 -14.17 1.23
C MET A 202 -10.83 -13.97 0.04
N LEU A 203 -9.78 -13.17 0.25
CA LEU A 203 -8.70 -12.97 -0.72
C LEU A 203 -7.36 -13.24 -0.04
N HIS A 204 -6.60 -14.20 -0.55
CA HIS A 204 -5.24 -14.49 -0.10
C HIS A 204 -4.19 -14.06 -1.12
N ARG A 205 -3.25 -13.24 -0.70
CA ARG A 205 -2.11 -12.72 -1.48
C ARG A 205 -0.87 -13.55 -1.17
N PHE A 206 -0.64 -14.63 -1.92
CA PHE A 206 0.57 -15.47 -1.74
C PHE A 206 1.84 -14.69 -2.03
N SER A 207 1.80 -13.83 -3.04
CA SER A 207 2.91 -12.96 -3.42
C SER A 207 2.38 -11.70 -4.12
N LYS A 208 3.26 -10.80 -4.53
CA LYS A 208 2.89 -9.66 -5.40
C LYS A 208 2.39 -10.10 -6.77
N MET A 209 2.71 -11.35 -7.18
CA MET A 209 2.37 -11.89 -8.49
C MET A 209 1.12 -12.77 -8.46
N TYR A 210 0.80 -13.43 -7.33
CA TYR A 210 -0.23 -14.46 -7.29
C TYR A 210 -1.20 -14.27 -6.13
N ARG A 211 -2.49 -14.29 -6.47
CA ARG A 211 -3.62 -14.13 -5.54
C ARG A 211 -4.65 -15.22 -5.78
N VAL A 212 -5.32 -15.64 -4.71
CA VAL A 212 -6.43 -16.60 -4.75
C VAL A 212 -7.59 -16.02 -3.95
N ALA A 213 -8.79 -16.15 -4.49
CA ALA A 213 -10.02 -15.74 -3.85
C ALA A 213 -10.97 -16.91 -3.71
N MET A 214 -11.70 -16.95 -2.61
CA MET A 214 -12.80 -17.90 -2.37
C MET A 214 -13.98 -17.12 -1.83
N GLY A 215 -15.20 -17.57 -2.16
CA GLY A 215 -16.41 -16.92 -1.66
C GLY A 215 -17.64 -17.76 -1.82
N ALA A 216 -18.65 -17.38 -1.06
CA ALA A 216 -19.98 -17.94 -1.14
C ALA A 216 -20.98 -16.78 -1.22
N GLN A 217 -21.77 -16.76 -2.28
CA GLN A 217 -22.86 -15.81 -2.47
C GLN A 217 -24.17 -16.43 -2.03
N ASN A 218 -25.05 -15.58 -1.48
CA ASN A 218 -26.36 -15.98 -0.99
C ASN A 218 -26.30 -17.04 0.13
N VAL A 219 -25.33 -16.92 1.04
CA VAL A 219 -25.17 -17.81 2.21
C VAL A 219 -26.42 -17.78 3.08
N VAL A 220 -27.00 -16.61 3.19
CA VAL A 220 -28.33 -16.39 3.80
C VAL A 220 -29.18 -15.73 2.73
N SER A 221 -30.37 -16.28 2.47
CA SER A 221 -31.35 -15.72 1.56
C SER A 221 -32.73 -15.75 2.20
N MET A 222 -33.38 -14.59 2.27
CA MET A 222 -34.71 -14.42 2.79
C MET A 222 -35.56 -13.67 1.77
N ALA A 223 -36.68 -14.25 1.37
CA ALA A 223 -37.68 -13.57 0.56
C ALA A 223 -38.42 -12.52 1.39
N SER A 224 -38.79 -11.41 0.78
CA SER A 224 -39.70 -10.42 1.31
C SER A 224 -40.77 -10.12 0.26
N GLY A 225 -42.02 -10.43 0.53
CA GLY A 225 -43.10 -10.36 -0.46
C GLY A 225 -43.93 -11.65 -0.51
N GLY A 226 -44.65 -11.85 -1.61
CA GLY A 226 -45.57 -13.00 -1.76
C GLY A 226 -44.93 -14.30 -2.28
N THR A 227 -43.57 -14.41 -2.30
CA THR A 227 -42.89 -15.58 -2.82
C THR A 227 -42.11 -16.34 -1.77
N ASP A 228 -42.09 -17.67 -1.89
CA ASP A 228 -41.26 -18.57 -1.08
C ASP A 228 -39.92 -18.89 -1.76
N ASP A 229 -39.62 -18.26 -2.91
CA ASP A 229 -38.39 -18.45 -3.65
C ASP A 229 -37.16 -18.02 -2.84
N LYS A 230 -36.04 -18.68 -3.08
CA LYS A 230 -34.75 -18.37 -2.46
C LYS A 230 -33.70 -18.10 -3.54
N LEU A 231 -32.80 -17.17 -3.25
CA LEU A 231 -31.61 -16.99 -4.07
C LEU A 231 -30.69 -18.21 -3.91
N PRO A 232 -30.23 -18.83 -5.01
CA PRO A 232 -29.40 -20.02 -4.93
C PRO A 232 -28.02 -19.71 -4.34
N LEU A 233 -27.57 -20.53 -3.38
CA LEU A 233 -26.21 -20.50 -2.90
C LEU A 233 -25.25 -20.69 -4.08
N THR A 234 -24.24 -19.81 -4.21
CA THR A 234 -23.23 -19.91 -5.27
C THR A 234 -21.84 -19.90 -4.67
N LEU A 235 -21.08 -20.97 -4.88
CA LEU A 235 -19.67 -21.03 -4.50
C LEU A 235 -18.81 -20.46 -5.61
N LYS A 236 -17.83 -19.63 -5.24
CA LYS A 236 -16.89 -19.01 -6.18
C LYS A 236 -15.45 -19.27 -5.77
N PHE A 237 -14.63 -19.53 -6.76
CA PHE A 237 -13.19 -19.64 -6.65
C PHE A 237 -12.54 -18.84 -7.77
N GLY A 238 -11.49 -18.10 -7.46
CA GLY A 238 -10.77 -17.29 -8.44
C GLY A 238 -9.28 -17.27 -8.18
N GLN A 239 -8.53 -17.10 -9.25
CA GLN A 239 -7.08 -16.95 -9.25
C GLN A 239 -6.68 -15.75 -10.09
N ALA A 240 -5.63 -15.05 -9.68
CA ALA A 240 -5.04 -13.95 -10.44
C ALA A 240 -3.52 -14.08 -10.46
N LEU A 241 -2.95 -13.99 -11.67
CA LEU A 241 -1.52 -13.99 -11.91
C LEU A 241 -1.12 -12.65 -12.55
N SER A 242 -0.25 -11.89 -11.86
CA SER A 242 0.29 -10.61 -12.33
C SER A 242 1.76 -10.77 -12.66
N ILE A 243 2.15 -10.50 -13.91
CA ILE A 243 3.53 -10.59 -14.39
C ILE A 243 3.98 -9.25 -14.97
N PHE A 244 5.25 -9.10 -15.29
CA PHE A 244 5.87 -7.85 -15.77
C PHE A 244 5.56 -6.65 -14.88
N LYS A 245 5.74 -6.82 -13.54
CA LYS A 245 5.45 -5.82 -12.49
C LYS A 245 3.98 -5.35 -12.47
N GLY A 246 3.06 -6.20 -12.91
CA GLY A 246 1.63 -5.91 -12.95
C GLY A 246 1.09 -5.36 -14.27
N ASN A 247 1.95 -5.22 -15.30
CA ASN A 247 1.48 -4.77 -16.61
C ASN A 247 0.65 -5.82 -17.34
N LEU A 248 0.82 -7.09 -17.02
CA LEU A 248 0.02 -8.17 -17.59
C LEU A 248 -0.60 -8.96 -16.43
N VAL A 249 -1.91 -9.04 -16.43
CA VAL A 249 -2.70 -9.74 -15.41
C VAL A 249 -3.60 -10.78 -16.09
N PHE A 250 -3.57 -12.00 -15.59
CA PHE A 250 -4.51 -13.04 -15.97
C PHE A 250 -5.42 -13.37 -14.80
N GLY A 251 -6.69 -13.59 -15.09
CA GLY A 251 -7.70 -14.08 -14.16
C GLY A 251 -8.29 -15.40 -14.62
N PHE A 252 -8.59 -16.28 -13.67
CA PHE A 252 -9.37 -17.49 -13.89
C PHE A 252 -10.33 -17.66 -12.72
N ASP A 253 -11.62 -17.76 -13.03
CA ASP A 253 -12.69 -17.90 -12.05
C ASP A 253 -13.58 -19.11 -12.36
N ILE A 254 -14.07 -19.74 -11.31
CA ILE A 254 -15.09 -20.78 -11.36
C ILE A 254 -16.23 -20.36 -10.44
N ALA A 255 -17.46 -20.53 -10.90
CA ALA A 255 -18.64 -20.34 -10.07
C ALA A 255 -19.57 -21.54 -10.22
N LYS A 256 -20.03 -22.09 -9.09
CA LYS A 256 -20.98 -23.21 -9.02
C LYS A 256 -22.22 -22.77 -8.23
N PRO A 257 -23.29 -22.35 -8.90
CA PRO A 257 -24.59 -22.19 -8.28
C PRO A 257 -25.14 -23.56 -7.85
N GLN A 258 -25.90 -23.58 -6.75
CA GLN A 258 -26.51 -24.82 -6.22
C GLN A 258 -27.51 -25.43 -7.21
N ALA A 259 -28.25 -24.59 -7.93
CA ALA A 259 -29.35 -25.00 -8.81
C ALA A 259 -29.02 -24.87 -10.31
N ALA A 260 -27.74 -24.66 -10.68
CA ALA A 260 -27.32 -24.53 -12.07
C ALA A 260 -25.95 -25.16 -12.30
N ASP A 261 -25.54 -25.27 -13.54
CA ASP A 261 -24.25 -25.79 -13.91
C ASP A 261 -23.10 -24.89 -13.54
N MET A 262 -21.91 -25.47 -13.42
CA MET A 262 -20.68 -24.76 -13.18
C MET A 262 -20.33 -23.90 -14.40
N ASN A 263 -19.98 -22.67 -14.16
CA ASN A 263 -19.41 -21.81 -15.18
C ASN A 263 -17.94 -21.46 -14.84
N TRP A 264 -17.16 -21.25 -15.87
CA TRP A 264 -15.76 -20.84 -15.77
C TRP A 264 -15.54 -19.59 -16.61
N ARG A 265 -14.55 -18.80 -16.20
CA ARG A 265 -14.18 -17.56 -16.85
C ARG A 265 -12.66 -17.45 -16.89
N PHE A 266 -12.12 -17.00 -18.02
CA PHE A 266 -10.71 -16.73 -18.18
C PHE A 266 -10.54 -15.41 -18.89
N GLY A 267 -9.58 -14.59 -18.45
CA GLY A 267 -9.32 -13.31 -19.07
C GLY A 267 -7.94 -12.74 -18.77
N GLY A 268 -7.57 -11.76 -19.57
CA GLY A 268 -6.32 -11.06 -19.44
C GLY A 268 -6.47 -9.54 -19.63
N GLU A 269 -5.65 -8.80 -18.90
CA GLU A 269 -5.49 -7.35 -19.02
C GLU A 269 -4.03 -7.06 -19.29
N TYR A 270 -3.72 -6.31 -20.34
CA TYR A 270 -2.39 -5.86 -20.67
C TYR A 270 -2.31 -4.34 -20.76
N TRP A 271 -1.53 -3.72 -19.87
CA TRP A 271 -1.21 -2.30 -19.88
C TRP A 271 -0.09 -2.03 -20.87
N LEU A 272 -0.45 -1.59 -22.08
CA LEU A 272 0.48 -1.17 -23.12
C LEU A 272 1.33 0.01 -22.65
N MET A 273 0.68 0.95 -21.96
CA MET A 273 1.26 2.13 -21.34
C MET A 273 0.63 2.32 -19.96
N TYR A 274 1.21 3.15 -19.11
CA TYR A 274 0.64 3.44 -17.77
C TYR A 274 -0.79 4.00 -17.81
N TRP A 275 -1.25 4.46 -18.97
CA TRP A 275 -2.57 5.07 -19.18
C TRP A 275 -3.48 4.30 -20.14
N ALA A 276 -3.01 3.28 -20.88
CA ALA A 276 -3.80 2.54 -21.85
C ALA A 276 -3.68 1.03 -21.64
N ALA A 277 -4.81 0.34 -21.61
CA ALA A 277 -4.90 -1.11 -21.46
C ALA A 277 -5.78 -1.76 -22.53
N LEU A 278 -5.42 -2.99 -22.90
CA LEU A 278 -6.24 -3.89 -23.69
C LEU A 278 -6.66 -5.08 -22.84
N ARG A 279 -7.83 -5.62 -23.13
CA ARG A 279 -8.40 -6.76 -22.40
C ARG A 279 -9.01 -7.75 -23.35
N PHE A 280 -8.98 -8.99 -22.93
CA PHE A 280 -9.70 -10.09 -23.58
C PHE A 280 -10.22 -11.05 -22.52
N GLY A 281 -11.25 -11.76 -22.84
CA GLY A 281 -11.81 -12.77 -21.96
C GLY A 281 -12.73 -13.74 -22.66
N VAL A 282 -12.93 -14.87 -22.02
CA VAL A 282 -13.88 -15.89 -22.45
C VAL A 282 -14.64 -16.41 -21.23
N MET A 283 -15.92 -16.65 -21.41
CA MET A 283 -16.78 -17.28 -20.44
C MET A 283 -17.37 -18.54 -21.06
N GLY A 284 -17.39 -19.62 -20.30
CA GLY A 284 -17.99 -20.89 -20.71
C GLY A 284 -18.90 -21.47 -19.63
N ALA A 285 -20.08 -21.87 -20.05
CA ALA A 285 -21.00 -22.72 -19.33
C ALA A 285 -21.62 -23.70 -20.33
N PRO A 286 -22.22 -24.82 -19.89
CA PRO A 286 -22.91 -25.73 -20.82
C PRO A 286 -23.95 -24.98 -21.67
N GLY A 287 -23.75 -24.99 -23.00
CA GLY A 287 -24.62 -24.30 -23.95
C GLY A 287 -24.42 -22.80 -24.10
N ILE A 288 -23.49 -22.17 -23.35
CA ILE A 288 -23.21 -20.74 -23.41
C ILE A 288 -21.72 -20.53 -23.57
N GLN A 289 -21.34 -19.78 -24.60
CA GLN A 289 -19.98 -19.28 -24.79
C GLN A 289 -20.05 -17.80 -25.13
N GLU A 290 -19.24 -16.99 -24.43
CA GLU A 290 -19.10 -15.58 -24.71
C GLU A 290 -17.61 -15.25 -24.81
N ALA A 291 -17.25 -14.46 -25.81
CA ALA A 291 -15.92 -13.89 -25.96
C ALA A 291 -16.00 -12.38 -25.78
N ASP A 292 -15.15 -11.84 -24.94
CA ASP A 292 -15.12 -10.43 -24.57
C ASP A 292 -13.82 -9.77 -24.97
N PHE A 293 -13.91 -8.53 -25.42
CA PHE A 293 -12.79 -7.66 -25.71
C PHE A 293 -13.01 -6.30 -25.05
N GLY A 294 -11.95 -5.68 -24.60
CA GLY A 294 -12.06 -4.37 -23.94
C GLY A 294 -10.83 -3.51 -24.12
N ALA A 295 -11.04 -2.21 -23.95
CA ALA A 295 -9.99 -1.22 -23.88
C ALA A 295 -10.26 -0.27 -22.71
N GLY A 296 -9.19 0.26 -22.13
CA GLY A 296 -9.29 1.21 -21.03
C GLY A 296 -8.27 2.31 -21.15
N ILE A 297 -8.66 3.51 -20.73
CA ILE A 297 -7.80 4.69 -20.69
C ILE A 297 -7.87 5.30 -19.29
N LYS A 298 -6.71 5.64 -18.72
CA LYS A 298 -6.59 6.40 -17.47
C LYS A 298 -6.04 7.79 -17.75
N TYR A 299 -6.76 8.81 -17.31
CA TYR A 299 -6.29 10.17 -17.36
C TYR A 299 -6.43 10.84 -15.99
N LYS A 300 -5.31 11.10 -15.31
CA LYS A 300 -5.28 11.63 -13.93
C LYS A 300 -6.11 10.77 -12.97
N SER A 301 -7.21 11.32 -12.47
CA SER A 301 -8.14 10.65 -11.54
C SER A 301 -9.29 9.92 -12.25
N LEU A 302 -9.42 10.06 -13.56
CA LEU A 302 -10.47 9.44 -14.34
C LEU A 302 -9.99 8.18 -15.06
N GLY A 303 -10.84 7.19 -15.14
CA GLY A 303 -10.71 6.00 -15.96
C GLY A 303 -11.93 5.85 -16.86
N PHE A 304 -11.70 5.47 -18.08
CA PHE A 304 -12.74 5.18 -19.07
C PHE A 304 -12.47 3.80 -19.62
N ASP A 305 -13.48 2.94 -19.57
CA ASP A 305 -13.37 1.56 -20.03
C ASP A 305 -14.56 1.28 -20.96
N ILE A 306 -14.27 0.61 -22.08
CA ILE A 306 -15.26 0.07 -23.00
C ILE A 306 -15.00 -1.42 -23.16
N SER A 307 -16.06 -2.20 -23.25
CA SER A 307 -15.95 -3.61 -23.61
C SER A 307 -17.11 -4.06 -24.49
N GLN A 308 -16.84 -5.06 -25.30
CA GLN A 308 -17.79 -5.69 -26.18
C GLN A 308 -17.75 -7.20 -25.95
N GLY A 309 -18.90 -7.80 -25.75
CA GLY A 309 -19.07 -9.23 -25.64
C GLY A 309 -19.77 -9.79 -26.89
N VAL A 310 -19.29 -10.88 -27.39
CA VAL A 310 -19.85 -11.60 -28.54
C VAL A 310 -20.45 -12.91 -28.03
N HIS A 311 -21.74 -13.02 -28.14
CA HIS A 311 -22.54 -14.17 -27.72
C HIS A 311 -23.39 -14.70 -28.90
N ALA A 312 -23.85 -15.93 -28.82
CA ALA A 312 -24.73 -16.50 -29.85
C ALA A 312 -26.03 -15.73 -30.09
N LEU A 313 -26.52 -14.99 -29.08
CA LEU A 313 -27.72 -14.16 -29.17
C LEU A 313 -27.46 -12.77 -29.74
N GLY A 314 -26.20 -12.38 -29.97
CA GLY A 314 -25.82 -11.06 -30.47
C GLY A 314 -24.63 -10.47 -29.73
N THR A 315 -24.44 -9.17 -29.90
CA THR A 315 -23.32 -8.43 -29.33
C THR A 315 -23.80 -7.54 -28.19
N THR A 316 -23.05 -7.51 -27.10
CA THR A 316 -23.29 -6.60 -25.97
C THR A 316 -22.21 -5.52 -25.94
N THR A 317 -22.59 -4.27 -25.64
CA THR A 317 -21.64 -3.17 -25.50
C THR A 317 -21.73 -2.58 -24.10
N ARG A 318 -20.59 -2.37 -23.46
CA ARG A 318 -20.51 -1.90 -22.06
C ARG A 318 -19.51 -0.76 -22.01
N PHE A 319 -19.89 0.28 -21.30
CA PHE A 319 -19.09 1.46 -21.08
C PHE A 319 -19.06 1.79 -19.58
N SER A 320 -17.89 2.10 -19.02
CA SER A 320 -17.79 2.58 -17.64
C SER A 320 -16.84 3.73 -17.47
N VAL A 321 -17.15 4.54 -16.46
CA VAL A 321 -16.35 5.67 -16.00
C VAL A 321 -16.01 5.44 -14.53
N THR A 322 -14.74 5.54 -14.20
CA THR A 322 -14.24 5.47 -12.82
C THR A 322 -13.60 6.78 -12.44
N MET A 323 -13.98 7.35 -11.29
CA MET A 323 -13.39 8.56 -10.72
C MET A 323 -12.71 8.23 -9.40
N ARG A 324 -11.41 8.54 -9.30
CA ARG A 324 -10.59 8.37 -8.09
C ARG A 324 -10.43 9.70 -7.38
N MET A 325 -10.77 9.73 -6.09
CA MET A 325 -10.82 10.95 -5.29
C MET A 325 -9.86 10.87 -4.10
N GLY A 326 -9.33 12.04 -3.71
CA GLY A 326 -8.47 12.15 -2.53
C GLY A 326 -7.07 11.58 -2.74
N GLN A 327 -6.33 11.52 -1.64
CA GLN A 327 -4.99 10.92 -1.60
C GLN A 327 -5.09 9.42 -1.36
N SER A 328 -4.01 8.69 -1.69
CA SER A 328 -3.93 7.26 -1.36
C SER A 328 -3.88 7.09 0.16
N ASN A 329 -4.67 6.16 0.72
CA ASN A 329 -4.64 5.80 2.12
C ASN A 329 -3.22 5.47 2.60
N LYS A 330 -2.46 4.76 1.77
CA LYS A 330 -1.05 4.47 2.07
C LYS A 330 -0.23 5.75 2.19
N ALA A 331 -0.40 6.70 1.27
CA ALA A 331 0.32 7.98 1.32
C ALA A 331 -0.12 8.84 2.53
N GLU A 332 -1.39 8.78 2.92
CA GLU A 332 -1.91 9.45 4.12
C GLU A 332 -1.38 8.81 5.39
N HIS A 333 -1.40 7.48 5.46
CA HIS A 333 -0.81 6.70 6.55
C HIS A 333 0.69 7.00 6.70
N ASP A 334 1.47 6.88 5.62
CA ASP A 334 2.90 7.17 5.61
C ASP A 334 3.21 8.62 5.98
N ARG A 335 2.31 9.55 5.63
CA ARG A 335 2.42 10.96 6.05
C ARG A 335 2.17 11.10 7.54
N GLY A 336 1.14 10.44 8.09
CA GLY A 336 0.83 10.45 9.52
C GLY A 336 2.00 9.90 10.34
N VAL A 337 2.54 8.74 9.95
CA VAL A 337 3.73 8.15 10.60
C VAL A 337 4.93 9.11 10.52
N ARG A 338 5.25 9.65 9.34
CA ARG A 338 6.35 10.61 9.17
C ARG A 338 6.17 11.87 10.03
N GLU A 339 4.95 12.38 10.15
CA GLU A 339 4.68 13.55 10.98
C GLU A 339 4.89 13.25 12.48
N MET A 340 4.40 12.08 12.96
CA MET A 340 4.66 11.65 14.35
C MET A 340 6.15 11.46 14.62
N VAL A 341 6.88 10.82 13.70
CA VAL A 341 8.34 10.68 13.81
C VAL A 341 9.05 12.04 13.77
N ARG A 342 8.62 12.96 12.91
CA ARG A 342 9.15 14.31 12.86
C ARG A 342 8.98 15.06 14.19
N GLN A 343 7.78 15.00 14.78
CA GLN A 343 7.51 15.57 16.09
C GLN A 343 8.37 14.91 17.18
N ALA A 344 8.47 13.59 17.16
CA ALA A 344 9.34 12.87 18.08
C ALA A 344 10.80 13.33 17.97
N LEU A 345 11.32 13.48 16.75
CA LEU A 345 12.68 13.97 16.52
C LEU A 345 12.87 15.43 16.97
N GLN A 346 11.86 16.28 16.89
CA GLN A 346 11.90 17.64 17.43
C GLN A 346 12.02 17.60 18.95
N TYR A 347 11.16 16.85 19.66
CA TYR A 347 11.27 16.67 21.11
C TYR A 347 12.61 16.07 21.50
N PHE A 348 13.07 15.07 20.78
CA PHE A 348 14.36 14.42 21.00
C PHE A 348 15.55 15.38 20.89
N LYS A 349 15.61 16.17 19.82
CA LYS A 349 16.66 17.20 19.65
C LYS A 349 16.62 18.29 20.72
N SER A 350 15.43 18.59 21.23
CA SER A 350 15.24 19.57 22.30
C SER A 350 15.47 18.99 23.70
N GLY A 351 15.77 17.70 23.82
CA GLY A 351 16.04 17.03 25.09
C GLY A 351 14.79 16.57 25.87
N TYR A 352 13.59 16.66 25.29
CA TYR A 352 12.35 16.13 25.87
C TYR A 352 12.18 14.67 25.49
N PHE A 353 12.99 13.80 26.05
CA PHE A 353 13.07 12.38 25.66
C PHE A 353 11.81 11.60 25.97
N SER A 354 11.16 11.90 27.11
CA SER A 354 9.90 11.25 27.50
C SER A 354 8.78 11.50 26.48
N LYS A 355 8.65 12.76 26.00
CA LYS A 355 7.70 13.13 24.95
C LYS A 355 8.07 12.53 23.60
N ALA A 356 9.36 12.41 23.32
CA ALA A 356 9.84 11.77 22.09
C ALA A 356 9.45 10.28 22.07
N ILE A 357 9.61 9.55 23.19
CA ILE A 357 9.20 8.14 23.33
C ILE A 357 7.69 8.00 23.11
N GLU A 358 6.87 8.86 23.71
CA GLU A 358 5.41 8.84 23.53
C GLU A 358 5.02 8.94 22.04
N LYS A 359 5.60 9.88 21.32
CA LYS A 359 5.35 10.07 19.89
C LYS A 359 5.88 8.92 19.03
N LEU A 360 7.04 8.36 19.38
CA LEU A 360 7.57 7.16 18.70
C LEU A 360 6.70 5.94 18.94
N LYS A 361 6.17 5.75 20.16
CA LYS A 361 5.23 4.67 20.46
C LYS A 361 3.95 4.81 19.64
N ALA A 362 3.35 6.01 19.57
CA ALA A 362 2.19 6.27 18.73
C ALA A 362 2.48 6.00 17.24
N ALA A 363 3.67 6.32 16.77
CA ALA A 363 4.09 6.00 15.40
C ALA A 363 4.27 4.47 15.20
N ALA A 364 4.81 3.75 16.20
CA ALA A 364 4.96 2.30 16.16
C ALA A 364 3.62 1.54 16.23
N ASP A 365 2.64 2.08 16.97
CA ASP A 365 1.28 1.54 17.02
C ASP A 365 0.57 1.71 15.66
N THR A 366 0.88 2.80 14.96
CA THR A 366 0.34 3.07 13.63
C THR A 366 1.02 2.21 12.56
N ASP A 367 2.35 2.02 12.63
CA ASP A 367 3.14 1.18 11.72
C ASP A 367 3.96 0.13 12.49
N PRO A 368 3.31 -0.98 12.93
CA PRO A 368 3.96 -2.01 13.76
C PRO A 368 5.11 -2.76 13.06
N GLY A 369 5.17 -2.70 11.73
CA GLY A 369 6.22 -3.32 10.92
C GLY A 369 7.55 -2.55 10.89
N ASN A 370 7.58 -1.31 11.36
CA ASN A 370 8.73 -0.42 11.24
C ASN A 370 9.79 -0.71 12.30
N MET A 371 10.78 -1.50 11.90
CA MET A 371 11.87 -1.91 12.79
C MET A 371 12.78 -0.74 13.20
N GLU A 372 12.86 0.32 12.40
CA GLU A 372 13.65 1.50 12.72
C GLU A 372 13.04 2.28 13.89
N ILE A 373 11.73 2.51 13.85
CA ILE A 373 11.00 3.16 14.97
C ILE A 373 11.14 2.32 16.25
N LYS A 374 10.97 1.00 16.17
CA LYS A 374 11.13 0.09 17.33
C LYS A 374 12.55 0.17 17.92
N ARG A 375 13.57 0.16 17.07
CA ARG A 375 14.96 0.32 17.49
C ARG A 375 15.20 1.65 18.19
N MET A 376 14.66 2.74 17.65
CA MET A 376 14.76 4.06 18.28
C MET A 376 14.10 4.07 19.66
N ILE A 377 12.91 3.48 19.81
CA ILE A 377 12.21 3.38 21.10
C ILE A 377 13.07 2.58 22.10
N THR A 378 13.59 1.43 21.71
CA THR A 378 14.39 0.57 22.60
C THR A 378 15.62 1.30 23.10
N ARG A 379 16.39 1.93 22.21
CA ARG A 379 17.60 2.65 22.59
C ARG A 379 17.31 3.92 23.41
N LEU A 380 16.31 4.68 22.99
CA LEU A 380 15.94 5.89 23.72
C LEU A 380 15.41 5.55 25.12
N SER A 381 14.58 4.49 25.26
CA SER A 381 14.09 4.04 26.56
C SER A 381 15.21 3.61 27.49
N ALA A 382 16.22 2.91 26.98
CA ALA A 382 17.39 2.52 27.76
C ALA A 382 18.21 3.72 28.23
N ALA A 383 18.36 4.76 27.38
CA ALA A 383 19.08 5.97 27.76
C ALA A 383 18.32 6.82 28.80
N VAL A 384 16.99 6.91 28.67
CA VAL A 384 16.11 7.71 29.54
C VAL A 384 16.04 7.16 30.96
N GLU A 385 16.31 5.86 31.16
CA GLU A 385 16.42 5.26 32.50
C GLU A 385 17.50 5.96 33.34
N TYR A 386 18.59 6.39 32.72
CA TYR A 386 19.69 7.10 33.37
C TYR A 386 19.56 8.61 33.28
N VAL A 387 19.18 9.13 32.12
CA VAL A 387 19.05 10.57 31.85
C VAL A 387 17.65 10.87 31.30
N PRO A 388 16.65 11.12 32.17
CA PRO A 388 15.24 11.23 31.78
C PRO A 388 14.97 12.32 30.72
N ASP A 389 15.35 13.57 31.00
CA ASP A 389 15.26 14.69 30.07
C ASP A 389 16.50 15.58 30.23
N SER A 390 16.94 16.19 29.14
CA SER A 390 18.12 17.04 29.10
C SER A 390 17.84 18.33 28.31
N THR A 391 17.04 19.21 28.91
CA THR A 391 16.55 20.46 28.31
C THR A 391 17.40 21.69 28.60
N GLY A 392 18.36 21.58 29.54
CA GLY A 392 19.25 22.69 29.93
C GLY A 392 20.14 23.15 28.78
N GLY A 393 20.47 24.46 28.81
CA GLY A 393 21.43 25.10 27.90
C GLY A 393 22.88 24.99 28.39
N GLU A 394 23.11 24.44 29.57
CA GLU A 394 24.45 24.25 30.15
C GLU A 394 25.26 23.22 29.34
N GLU A 395 26.58 23.25 29.49
CA GLU A 395 27.49 22.43 28.68
C GLU A 395 27.26 20.93 28.86
N VAL A 396 27.20 20.41 30.09
CA VAL A 396 27.05 18.99 30.38
C VAL A 396 25.71 18.42 29.89
N PRO A 397 24.54 19.05 30.17
CA PRO A 397 23.28 18.64 29.59
C PRO A 397 23.28 18.63 28.04
N THR A 398 23.92 19.62 27.42
CA THR A 398 24.03 19.74 25.97
C THR A 398 24.86 18.61 25.37
N LEU A 399 26.00 18.28 25.98
CA LEU A 399 26.86 17.16 25.57
C LEU A 399 26.15 15.81 25.79
N SER A 400 25.51 15.61 26.96
CA SER A 400 24.74 14.41 27.26
C SER A 400 23.64 14.20 26.25
N ARG A 401 22.88 15.23 25.90
CA ARG A 401 21.86 15.20 24.85
C ARG A 401 22.44 14.81 23.50
N ARG A 402 23.55 15.39 23.08
CA ARG A 402 24.23 15.03 21.82
C ARG A 402 24.72 13.57 21.84
N GLY A 403 25.28 13.11 22.95
CA GLY A 403 25.71 11.73 23.13
C GLY A 403 24.55 10.73 23.00
N ILE A 404 23.40 11.05 23.63
CA ILE A 404 22.19 10.23 23.53
C ILE A 404 21.64 10.23 22.08
N ILE A 405 21.65 11.37 21.40
CA ILE A 405 21.24 11.45 19.99
C ILE A 405 22.10 10.53 19.12
N ALA A 406 23.41 10.59 19.27
CA ALA A 406 24.35 9.74 18.54
C ALA A 406 24.15 8.24 18.87
N TYR A 407 23.86 7.90 20.12
CA TYR A 407 23.55 6.55 20.55
C TYR A 407 22.28 5.99 19.89
N VAL A 408 21.19 6.76 19.89
CA VAL A 408 19.90 6.36 19.33
C VAL A 408 19.99 6.22 17.80
N ASP A 409 20.68 7.12 17.11
CA ASP A 409 20.94 7.02 15.66
C ASP A 409 21.72 5.72 15.32
N GLY A 410 22.66 5.35 16.18
CA GLY A 410 23.34 4.06 16.16
C GLY A 410 24.19 3.77 14.95
N LYS A 411 24.50 4.78 14.12
CA LYS A 411 25.40 4.66 12.96
C LYS A 411 26.86 4.59 13.38
N ASP A 412 27.20 5.31 14.45
CA ASP A 412 28.56 5.39 15.00
C ASP A 412 28.50 5.42 16.53
N LEU A 413 28.47 4.26 17.15
CA LEU A 413 28.47 4.13 18.62
C LEU A 413 29.76 4.69 19.26
N ARG A 414 30.90 4.64 18.54
CA ARG A 414 32.15 5.21 19.06
C ARG A 414 32.05 6.73 19.21
N ASN A 415 31.38 7.39 18.28
CA ASN A 415 31.12 8.82 18.38
C ASN A 415 30.26 9.15 19.63
N SER A 416 29.21 8.35 19.87
CA SER A 416 28.38 8.49 21.07
C SER A 416 29.21 8.34 22.36
N VAL A 417 30.03 7.28 22.45
CA VAL A 417 30.94 7.04 23.59
C VAL A 417 31.86 8.24 23.81
N ASN A 418 32.49 8.76 22.76
CA ASN A 418 33.43 9.87 22.87
C ASN A 418 32.76 11.15 23.38
N ILE A 419 31.53 11.44 22.89
CA ILE A 419 30.78 12.63 23.36
C ILE A 419 30.36 12.44 24.83
N LEU A 420 29.87 11.25 25.22
CA LEU A 420 29.49 10.97 26.61
C LEU A 420 30.69 10.99 27.56
N ARG A 421 31.86 10.49 27.12
CA ARG A 421 33.11 10.60 27.88
C ARG A 421 33.50 12.07 28.12
N HIS A 422 33.39 12.89 27.06
CA HIS A 422 33.65 14.32 27.18
C HIS A 422 32.69 14.99 28.18
N ALA A 423 31.38 14.67 28.09
CA ALA A 423 30.40 15.15 29.07
C ALA A 423 30.72 14.71 30.50
N PHE A 424 31.10 13.44 30.68
CA PHE A 424 31.50 12.92 32.01
C PHE A 424 32.77 13.55 32.55
N ASN A 425 33.77 13.83 31.71
CA ASN A 425 34.98 14.54 32.15
C ASN A 425 34.70 15.97 32.65
N LYS A 426 33.64 16.64 32.16
CA LYS A 426 33.19 17.96 32.65
C LYS A 426 32.41 17.85 33.96
N ASP A 427 31.76 16.72 34.27
CA ASP A 427 31.06 16.44 35.52
C ASP A 427 31.33 15.01 36.02
N PRO A 428 32.54 14.74 36.60
CA PRO A 428 32.94 13.41 37.03
C PRO A 428 32.15 12.83 38.21
N LYS A 429 31.32 13.68 38.87
CA LYS A 429 30.49 13.26 40.02
C LYS A 429 29.12 12.74 39.60
N ASN A 430 28.79 12.78 38.32
CA ASN A 430 27.50 12.43 37.80
C ASN A 430 27.38 10.90 37.58
N ASP A 431 26.92 10.19 38.60
CA ASP A 431 26.78 8.74 38.60
C ASP A 431 25.80 8.24 37.51
N ARG A 432 24.75 9.03 37.19
CA ARG A 432 23.78 8.69 36.15
C ARG A 432 24.43 8.77 34.78
N LEU A 433 25.23 9.80 34.53
CA LEU A 433 25.94 9.94 33.26
C LEU A 433 27.02 8.86 33.11
N LEU A 434 27.70 8.45 34.19
CA LEU A 434 28.64 7.33 34.19
C LEU A 434 27.94 6.03 33.84
N SER A 435 26.76 5.77 34.43
CA SER A 435 25.98 4.56 34.16
C SER A 435 25.51 4.49 32.70
N LEU A 436 25.04 5.61 32.15
CA LEU A 436 24.71 5.73 30.74
C LEU A 436 25.93 5.47 29.84
N LEU A 437 27.08 6.08 30.16
CA LEU A 437 28.32 5.90 29.42
C LEU A 437 28.74 4.44 29.40
N ASN A 438 28.78 3.77 30.56
CA ASN A 438 29.15 2.36 30.68
C ASN A 438 28.21 1.44 29.89
N MET A 439 26.90 1.74 29.87
CA MET A 439 25.93 1.01 29.04
C MET A 439 26.26 1.14 27.54
N VAL A 440 26.55 2.34 27.07
CA VAL A 440 26.86 2.60 25.65
C VAL A 440 28.23 2.02 25.27
N GLU A 441 29.23 2.07 26.16
CA GLU A 441 30.55 1.45 25.98
C GLU A 441 30.45 -0.06 25.82
N LYS A 442 29.66 -0.69 26.68
CA LYS A 442 29.41 -2.14 26.61
C LYS A 442 28.75 -2.52 25.29
N GLU A 443 27.73 -1.80 24.83
CA GLU A 443 27.09 -2.05 23.53
C GLU A 443 28.06 -1.80 22.36
N GLY A 444 28.93 -0.80 22.49
CA GLY A 444 29.94 -0.43 21.50
C GLY A 444 31.18 -1.34 21.47
N GLY A 445 31.31 -2.29 22.42
CA GLY A 445 32.47 -3.15 22.55
C GLY A 445 33.73 -2.40 22.96
N VAL A 446 33.60 -1.32 23.73
CA VAL A 446 34.68 -0.48 24.23
C VAL A 446 34.87 -0.76 25.74
N SER A 447 36.07 -0.61 26.25
CA SER A 447 36.35 -0.79 27.71
C SER A 447 35.55 0.21 28.53
N GLU A 448 34.87 -0.29 29.59
CA GLU A 448 34.10 0.53 30.52
C GLU A 448 35.00 1.51 31.30
N LEU A 449 34.55 2.72 31.47
CA LEU A 449 35.25 3.74 32.25
C LEU A 449 35.03 3.48 33.74
N THR A 450 36.08 3.11 34.46
CA THR A 450 36.04 3.00 35.92
C THR A 450 36.41 4.34 36.57
N ARG A 451 35.72 4.69 37.64
CA ARG A 451 35.93 5.92 38.44
C ARG A 451 37.25 5.84 39.22
N LYS A 452 38.40 5.95 38.56
CA LYS A 452 39.68 6.18 39.21
C LYS A 452 40.41 7.36 38.58
N PRO A 453 40.58 8.48 39.27
CA PRO A 453 41.34 9.61 38.78
C PRO A 453 42.81 9.47 39.18
N GLU A 454 43.51 8.45 38.69
CA GLU A 454 44.97 8.37 38.84
C GLU A 454 45.55 7.67 37.63
N GLY A 455 45.60 8.40 36.52
CA GLY A 455 46.27 8.03 35.30
C GLY A 455 46.61 9.30 34.50
N PRO A 456 47.56 9.24 33.54
CA PRO A 456 47.88 10.39 32.70
C PRO A 456 46.61 10.91 32.02
N GLU A 457 46.53 12.23 31.85
CA GLU A 457 45.40 12.92 31.26
C GLU A 457 44.81 12.13 30.11
N LEU A 458 43.55 11.66 30.29
CA LEU A 458 42.84 10.94 29.26
C LEU A 458 42.70 11.90 28.07
N PHE A 459 43.25 11.50 26.92
CA PHE A 459 43.10 12.22 25.67
C PHE A 459 41.61 12.45 25.43
N THR A 460 41.20 13.73 25.50
CA THR A 460 39.79 14.08 25.33
C THR A 460 39.37 13.83 23.89
N TYR A 461 38.06 13.74 23.64
CA TYR A 461 37.54 13.66 22.26
C TYR A 461 38.06 14.84 21.42
N ILE A 462 38.11 16.03 21.98
CA ILE A 462 38.61 17.23 21.33
C ILE A 462 40.10 17.11 21.01
N ASP A 463 40.91 16.61 21.95
CA ASP A 463 42.34 16.40 21.74
C ASP A 463 42.58 15.40 20.60
N GLN A 464 41.81 14.31 20.58
CA GLN A 464 41.89 13.32 19.51
C GLN A 464 41.48 13.92 18.17
N ARG A 465 40.37 14.66 18.12
CA ARG A 465 39.92 15.32 16.87
C ARG A 465 40.89 16.39 16.40
N THR A 466 41.50 17.12 17.32
CA THR A 466 42.56 18.09 17.02
C THR A 466 43.76 17.41 16.41
N TYR A 467 44.21 16.30 17.02
CA TYR A 467 45.30 15.50 16.48
C TYR A 467 44.96 14.95 15.08
N ASP A 468 43.79 14.32 14.91
CA ASP A 468 43.33 13.77 13.63
C ASP A 468 43.24 14.88 12.55
N ALA A 469 42.76 16.06 12.91
CA ALA A 469 42.65 17.21 12.01
C ALA A 469 44.02 17.73 11.57
N ARG A 470 44.96 17.88 12.51
CA ARG A 470 46.35 18.25 12.19
C ARG A 470 47.03 17.23 11.30
N GLN A 471 46.88 15.96 11.62
CA GLN A 471 47.41 14.87 10.81
C GLN A 471 46.85 14.88 9.39
N ALA A 472 45.55 15.14 9.23
CA ALA A 472 44.90 15.28 7.93
C ALA A 472 45.46 16.45 7.10
N ILE A 473 45.85 17.58 7.75
CA ILE A 473 46.54 18.69 7.06
C ILE A 473 47.90 18.20 6.53
N TYR A 474 48.68 17.51 7.35
CA TYR A 474 50.01 16.98 6.94
C TYR A 474 49.89 15.97 5.79
N ASP A 475 48.80 15.19 5.78
CA ASP A 475 48.50 14.23 4.71
C ASP A 475 47.96 14.90 3.43
N GLY A 476 47.76 16.22 3.41
CA GLY A 476 47.13 16.93 2.29
C GLY A 476 45.61 16.69 2.14
N LYS A 477 44.96 16.10 3.15
CA LYS A 477 43.52 15.75 3.14
C LYS A 477 42.71 16.88 3.80
N TYR A 478 42.69 18.05 3.16
CA TYR A 478 42.12 19.28 3.74
C TYR A 478 40.63 19.19 4.05
N ASP A 479 39.84 18.49 3.20
CA ASP A 479 38.41 18.26 3.47
C ASP A 479 38.18 17.44 4.74
N LEU A 480 39.06 16.45 5.00
CA LEU A 480 39.00 15.64 6.22
C LEU A 480 39.40 16.48 7.44
N ALA A 481 40.40 17.31 7.31
CA ALA A 481 40.84 18.23 8.37
C ALA A 481 39.70 19.18 8.75
N MET A 482 39.05 19.81 7.78
CA MET A 482 37.90 20.68 8.00
C MET A 482 36.74 19.93 8.68
N LYS A 483 36.45 18.71 8.25
CA LYS A 483 35.41 17.89 8.89
C LYS A 483 35.72 17.61 10.36
N ARG A 484 36.98 17.28 10.71
CA ARG A 484 37.40 17.05 12.08
C ARG A 484 37.37 18.34 12.91
N ALA A 485 37.77 19.46 12.33
CA ALA A 485 37.64 20.75 12.98
C ALA A 485 36.17 21.17 13.18
N GLN A 486 35.31 20.87 12.23
CA GLN A 486 33.86 21.07 12.36
C GLN A 486 33.26 20.23 13.49
N ASP A 487 33.68 18.95 13.65
CA ASP A 487 33.26 18.08 14.75
C ASP A 487 33.60 18.72 16.11
N ILE A 488 34.75 19.44 16.21
CA ILE A 488 35.14 20.18 17.42
C ILE A 488 34.26 21.42 17.62
N LEU A 489 34.06 22.22 16.56
CA LEU A 489 33.25 23.46 16.66
C LEU A 489 31.78 23.19 16.95
N GLU A 490 31.28 21.97 16.63
CA GLU A 490 29.94 21.55 17.03
C GLU A 490 29.82 21.35 18.55
N LEU A 491 30.91 21.00 19.22
CA LEU A 491 30.97 20.84 20.68
C LEU A 491 31.40 22.11 21.38
N GLU A 492 32.40 22.79 20.84
CA GLU A 492 32.96 24.04 21.37
C GLU A 492 33.00 25.08 20.23
N PRO A 493 31.94 25.88 20.03
CA PRO A 493 31.85 26.81 18.90
C PRO A 493 32.96 27.88 18.84
N ASN A 494 33.59 28.16 19.98
CA ASN A 494 34.67 29.12 20.10
C ASN A 494 36.04 28.47 20.29
N ASN A 495 36.19 27.19 19.90
CA ASN A 495 37.49 26.54 20.03
C ASN A 495 38.50 27.14 19.02
N GLU A 496 39.46 27.86 19.55
CA GLU A 496 40.49 28.60 18.80
C GLU A 496 41.26 27.69 17.85
N THR A 497 41.73 26.55 18.34
CA THR A 497 42.50 25.60 17.56
C THR A 497 41.71 25.02 16.38
N ALA A 498 40.42 24.74 16.54
CA ALA A 498 39.59 24.26 15.47
C ALA A 498 39.37 25.32 14.39
N LEU A 499 39.15 26.55 14.77
CA LEU A 499 39.05 27.69 13.83
C LEU A 499 40.37 27.92 13.06
N GLU A 500 41.52 27.81 13.77
CA GLU A 500 42.85 27.86 13.12
C GLU A 500 43.04 26.76 12.06
N ILE A 501 42.66 25.53 12.40
CA ILE A 501 42.73 24.38 11.48
C ILE A 501 41.84 24.61 10.26
N MET A 502 40.60 25.13 10.46
CA MET A 502 39.71 25.45 9.34
C MET A 502 40.30 26.57 8.47
N GLY A 503 40.80 27.64 9.07
CA GLY A 503 41.45 28.74 8.35
C GLY A 503 42.64 28.25 7.54
N SER A 504 43.51 27.46 8.15
CA SER A 504 44.68 26.87 7.49
C SER A 504 44.28 25.94 6.35
N SER A 505 43.24 25.11 6.54
CA SER A 505 42.72 24.20 5.50
C SER A 505 42.18 24.99 4.31
N PHE A 506 41.39 26.04 4.54
CA PHE A 506 40.90 26.92 3.47
C PHE A 506 42.05 27.64 2.73
N TYR A 507 43.06 28.07 3.45
CA TYR A 507 44.21 28.72 2.85
C TYR A 507 44.97 27.78 1.92
N LEU A 508 45.23 26.54 2.36
CA LEU A 508 45.90 25.50 1.57
C LEU A 508 45.04 25.00 0.36
N MET A 509 43.73 25.25 0.41
CA MET A 509 42.84 25.05 -0.73
C MET A 509 42.63 26.27 -1.61
N GLU A 510 43.50 27.30 -1.44
CA GLU A 510 43.46 28.59 -2.17
C GLU A 510 42.19 29.43 -1.96
N GLN A 511 41.36 29.12 -0.95
CA GLN A 511 40.14 29.84 -0.60
C GLN A 511 40.42 30.95 0.43
N LYS A 512 41.19 31.96 0.00
CA LYS A 512 41.72 33.00 0.88
C LYS A 512 40.68 33.79 1.65
N ASP A 513 39.52 34.10 1.05
CA ASP A 513 38.45 34.85 1.71
C ASP A 513 37.85 34.05 2.88
N LYS A 514 37.68 32.73 2.70
CA LYS A 514 37.17 31.88 3.79
C LYS A 514 38.20 31.66 4.89
N ALA A 515 39.48 31.55 4.52
CA ALA A 515 40.57 31.45 5.47
C ALA A 515 40.63 32.72 6.37
N ARG A 516 40.52 33.89 5.74
CA ARG A 516 40.45 35.19 6.45
C ARG A 516 39.30 35.21 7.44
N ALA A 517 38.09 34.86 7.02
CA ALA A 517 36.91 34.86 7.89
C ALA A 517 37.07 33.94 9.12
N MET A 518 37.75 32.79 8.98
CA MET A 518 38.00 31.90 10.11
C MET A 518 39.07 32.52 11.06
N TRP A 519 40.14 33.08 10.53
CA TRP A 519 41.20 33.68 11.33
C TRP A 519 40.78 34.99 11.99
N GLU A 520 39.90 35.77 11.38
CA GLU A 520 39.28 36.94 12.03
C GLU A 520 38.51 36.54 13.28
N LYS A 521 37.74 35.44 13.23
CA LYS A 521 37.06 34.87 14.41
C LYS A 521 38.04 34.44 15.50
N VAL A 522 39.20 33.88 15.14
CA VAL A 522 40.23 33.54 16.13
C VAL A 522 40.71 34.78 16.84
N VAL A 523 40.98 35.88 16.10
CA VAL A 523 41.45 37.14 16.68
C VAL A 523 40.35 37.82 17.52
N GLU A 524 39.07 37.67 17.17
CA GLU A 524 37.95 38.10 18.02
C GLU A 524 37.94 37.39 19.37
N ILE A 525 38.21 36.05 19.36
CA ILE A 525 38.23 35.23 20.57
C ILE A 525 39.51 35.47 21.38
N ASN A 526 40.65 35.51 20.71
CA ASN A 526 41.97 35.71 21.32
C ASN A 526 42.78 36.75 20.53
N PRO A 527 42.67 38.04 20.93
CA PRO A 527 43.41 39.13 20.28
C PRO A 527 44.93 39.00 20.35
N ASP A 528 45.45 38.23 21.30
CA ASP A 528 46.91 38.06 21.53
C ASP A 528 47.52 36.92 20.69
N ASN A 529 46.76 36.24 19.85
CA ASN A 529 47.26 35.16 18.98
C ASN A 529 48.13 35.72 17.84
N LYS A 530 49.44 35.85 18.10
CA LYS A 530 50.42 36.40 17.17
C LYS A 530 50.56 35.57 15.87
N ILE A 531 50.30 34.27 15.94
CA ILE A 531 50.43 33.34 14.78
C ILE A 531 49.32 33.65 13.78
N VAL A 532 48.09 33.73 14.24
CA VAL A 532 46.95 34.00 13.36
C VAL A 532 46.97 35.41 12.81
N GLN A 533 47.46 36.39 13.61
CA GLN A 533 47.70 37.77 13.13
C GLN A 533 48.74 37.80 11.97
N GLN A 534 49.77 36.97 12.02
CA GLN A 534 50.73 36.84 10.91
C GLN A 534 50.09 36.23 9.66
N PHE A 535 49.22 35.20 9.84
CA PHE A 535 48.51 34.61 8.72
C PHE A 535 47.54 35.59 8.07
N LEU A 536 46.82 36.38 8.85
CA LEU A 536 45.94 37.43 8.33
C LEU A 536 46.69 38.50 7.50
N LYS A 537 47.93 38.83 7.85
CA LYS A 537 48.79 39.75 7.03
C LYS A 537 49.19 39.13 5.70
N GLN A 538 49.23 37.81 5.56
CA GLN A 538 49.58 37.12 4.32
C GLN A 538 48.38 36.99 3.36
N VAL A 539 47.18 37.21 3.81
CA VAL A 539 45.93 37.10 3.04
C VAL A 539 45.29 38.47 2.77
N GLN A 540 45.93 39.55 3.24
CA GLN A 540 45.62 40.92 2.81
C GLN A 540 46.19 41.16 1.41
#